data_ef5b58cc2ecce234a95470bf2b25ae54
#
_entry.id   ef5b58cc2ecce234a95470bf2b25ae54
#
_cell.length_a   1.000
_cell.length_b   1.000
_cell.length_c   1.000
_cell.angle_alpha   90.00
_cell.angle_beta   90.00
_cell.angle_gamma   90.00
#
_symmetry.space_group_name_H-M   'P 1'
#
loop_
_entity.id
_entity.type
_entity.pdbx_description
1 polymer ?
#
loop_
_entity_poly.entity_id
_entity_poly.type
_entity_poly.pdbx_seq_one_letter_code
_entity_poly.pdbx_strand_id
1 'polypeptide(L)'
;MPLQYGLHEMSIATSVLDALRAESALHGGARVTRAGLRIGELSGVAVESLRFCLEMLVADTDLAALGFEIEFAPWTRRCRACAAVFRVSDARPECTACGSQDTEAAGGDQMELSFLELEEP
;
A
#
# COMPACT_ATOMS: atom_id res chain seq x y z
N MET A 1 7.64 -4.75 -1.98
CA MET A 1 8.40 -3.78 -2.79
C MET A 1 7.87 -2.38 -2.50
N PRO A 2 8.71 -1.48 -1.98
CA PRO A 2 8.24 -0.12 -1.70
C PRO A 2 7.93 0.63 -2.99
N LEU A 3 6.98 1.57 -2.90
CA LEU A 3 6.60 2.46 -3.98
C LEU A 3 7.18 3.85 -3.74
N GLN A 4 7.39 4.59 -4.82
CA GLN A 4 7.81 5.98 -4.72
C GLN A 4 6.66 6.83 -4.20
N TYR A 5 6.95 7.71 -3.23
CA TYR A 5 5.97 8.66 -2.75
C TYR A 5 5.69 9.70 -3.82
N GLY A 6 4.42 9.87 -4.16
CA GLY A 6 3.92 11.00 -4.92
C GLY A 6 3.16 11.94 -4.00
N LEU A 7 2.93 13.16 -4.45
CA LEU A 7 2.12 14.13 -3.70
C LEU A 7 0.62 13.88 -3.85
N HIS A 8 0.25 13.02 -4.78
CA HIS A 8 -1.14 12.68 -5.07
C HIS A 8 -1.22 11.30 -5.71
N GLU A 9 -2.44 10.76 -5.77
CA GLU A 9 -2.72 9.38 -6.13
C GLU A 9 -2.28 9.03 -7.55
N MET A 10 -2.34 9.98 -8.48
CA MET A 10 -1.92 9.71 -9.87
C MET A 10 -0.42 9.39 -9.96
N SER A 11 0.42 10.09 -9.20
CA SER A 11 1.85 9.83 -9.15
C SER A 11 2.14 8.44 -8.58
N ILE A 12 1.39 8.05 -7.56
CA ILE A 12 1.52 6.73 -6.94
C ILE A 12 1.08 5.66 -7.93
N ALA A 13 -0.05 5.87 -8.60
CA ALA A 13 -0.56 4.93 -9.60
C ALA A 13 0.45 4.71 -10.73
N THR A 14 1.08 5.78 -11.21
CA THR A 14 2.11 5.69 -12.24
C THR A 14 3.31 4.87 -11.75
N SER A 15 3.74 5.11 -10.51
CA SER A 15 4.81 4.35 -9.88
C SER A 15 4.47 2.86 -9.78
N VAL A 16 3.22 2.53 -9.44
CA VAL A 16 2.75 1.15 -9.39
C VAL A 16 2.89 0.49 -10.75
N LEU A 17 2.40 1.14 -11.80
CA LEU A 17 2.46 0.55 -13.15
C LEU A 17 3.89 0.36 -13.61
N ASP A 18 4.78 1.29 -13.32
CA ASP A 18 6.20 1.15 -13.65
C ASP A 18 6.79 -0.07 -12.96
N ALA A 19 6.45 -0.29 -11.68
CA ALA A 19 6.91 -1.46 -10.93
C ALA A 19 6.38 -2.76 -11.53
N LEU A 20 5.10 -2.79 -11.93
CA LEU A 20 4.49 -3.97 -12.55
C LEU A 20 5.18 -4.32 -13.86
N ARG A 21 5.46 -3.33 -14.70
CA ARG A 21 6.12 -3.57 -15.98
C ARG A 21 7.57 -4.02 -15.78
N ALA A 22 8.26 -3.49 -14.80
CA ALA A 22 9.60 -3.92 -14.47
C ALA A 22 9.63 -5.38 -14.01
N GLU A 23 8.70 -5.79 -13.16
CA GLU A 23 8.60 -7.17 -12.71
C GLU A 23 8.23 -8.12 -13.84
N SER A 24 7.29 -7.73 -14.71
CA SER A 24 6.95 -8.51 -15.89
C SER A 24 8.18 -8.76 -16.76
N ALA A 25 8.99 -7.73 -16.99
CA ALA A 25 10.21 -7.84 -17.78
C ALA A 25 11.22 -8.80 -17.16
N LEU A 26 11.34 -8.79 -15.82
CA LEU A 26 12.23 -9.71 -15.11
C LEU A 26 11.78 -11.16 -15.23
N HIS A 27 10.53 -11.42 -15.59
CA HIS A 27 9.96 -12.77 -15.73
C HIS A 27 9.62 -13.09 -17.19
N GLY A 28 10.45 -12.63 -18.10
CA GLY A 28 10.33 -12.96 -19.52
C GLY A 28 9.11 -12.36 -20.23
N GLY A 29 8.57 -11.26 -19.71
CA GLY A 29 7.38 -10.64 -20.27
C GLY A 29 6.09 -11.30 -19.79
N ALA A 30 6.13 -12.05 -18.69
CA ALA A 30 4.94 -12.69 -18.13
C ALA A 30 3.83 -11.67 -17.88
N ARG A 31 2.58 -12.07 -18.12
CA ARG A 31 1.43 -11.20 -17.94
C ARG A 31 1.09 -11.07 -16.47
N VAL A 32 0.95 -9.84 -15.97
CA VAL A 32 0.47 -9.59 -14.62
C VAL A 32 -1.05 -9.72 -14.61
N THR A 33 -1.57 -10.60 -13.76
CA THR A 33 -3.01 -10.85 -13.64
C THR A 33 -3.62 -10.22 -12.43
N ARG A 34 -2.88 -10.15 -11.31
CA ARG A 34 -3.32 -9.48 -10.09
C ARG A 34 -2.14 -8.81 -9.41
N ALA A 35 -2.43 -7.69 -8.76
CA ALA A 35 -1.44 -6.94 -8.00
C ALA A 35 -2.04 -6.51 -6.66
N GLY A 36 -1.30 -6.71 -5.58
CA GLY A 36 -1.70 -6.28 -4.25
C GLY A 36 -0.91 -5.05 -3.82
N LEU A 37 -1.60 -4.11 -3.23
CA LEU A 37 -1.01 -2.90 -2.66
C LEU A 37 -1.35 -2.82 -1.19
N ARG A 38 -0.41 -2.35 -0.38
CA ARG A 38 -0.65 -2.04 1.03
C ARG A 38 -0.36 -0.57 1.25
N ILE A 39 -1.39 0.17 1.65
CA ILE A 39 -1.34 1.63 1.77
C ILE A 39 -1.65 2.00 3.22
N GLY A 40 -0.69 2.63 3.88
CA GLY A 40 -0.83 3.02 5.28
C GLY A 40 -1.60 4.31 5.48
N GLU A 41 -2.26 4.39 6.61
CA GLU A 41 -3.05 5.56 7.00
C GLU A 41 -2.20 6.84 7.00
N LEU A 42 -0.93 6.72 7.43
CA LEU A 42 -0.02 7.88 7.52
C LEU A 42 0.41 8.43 6.16
N SER A 43 0.15 7.70 5.07
CA SER A 43 0.47 8.19 3.73
C SER A 43 -0.44 9.33 3.30
N GLY A 44 -1.62 9.46 3.91
CA GLY A 44 -2.62 10.43 3.49
C GLY A 44 -3.28 10.13 2.17
N VAL A 45 -3.01 8.95 1.60
CA VAL A 45 -3.56 8.56 0.30
C VAL A 45 -5.01 8.13 0.45
N ALA A 46 -5.87 8.69 -0.39
CA ALA A 46 -7.26 8.24 -0.49
C ALA A 46 -7.31 6.99 -1.36
N VAL A 47 -7.60 5.84 -0.74
CA VAL A 47 -7.58 4.53 -1.40
C VAL A 47 -8.51 4.49 -2.62
N GLU A 48 -9.72 5.04 -2.51
CA GLU A 48 -10.67 5.04 -3.62
C GLU A 48 -10.17 5.89 -4.80
N SER A 49 -9.53 7.03 -4.51
CA SER A 49 -8.93 7.85 -5.56
C SER A 49 -7.76 7.14 -6.23
N LEU A 50 -6.95 6.43 -5.45
CA LEU A 50 -5.86 5.64 -6.00
C LEU A 50 -6.39 4.54 -6.92
N ARG A 51 -7.42 3.82 -6.49
CA ARG A 51 -8.05 2.77 -7.29
C ARG A 51 -8.55 3.34 -8.63
N PHE A 52 -9.22 4.48 -8.57
CA PHE A 52 -9.72 5.15 -9.77
C PHE A 52 -8.57 5.50 -10.73
N CYS A 53 -7.49 6.06 -10.20
CA CYS A 53 -6.31 6.41 -11.01
C CYS A 53 -5.70 5.18 -11.66
N LEU A 54 -5.58 4.07 -10.92
CA LEU A 54 -5.06 2.82 -11.46
C LEU A 54 -5.94 2.29 -12.59
N GLU A 55 -7.25 2.29 -12.39
CA GLU A 55 -8.19 1.82 -13.40
C GLU A 55 -8.14 2.69 -14.66
N MET A 56 -8.01 4.00 -14.50
CA MET A 56 -7.85 4.90 -15.64
C MET A 56 -6.57 4.64 -16.42
N LEU A 57 -5.46 4.44 -15.71
CA LEU A 57 -4.17 4.27 -16.36
C LEU A 57 -4.04 2.95 -17.12
N VAL A 58 -4.75 1.90 -16.69
CA VAL A 58 -4.69 0.60 -17.36
C VAL A 58 -5.75 0.46 -18.46
N ALA A 59 -6.79 1.29 -18.46
CA ALA A 59 -7.83 1.24 -19.47
C ALA A 59 -7.21 1.41 -20.85
N ASP A 60 -7.69 0.63 -21.82
CA ASP A 60 -7.19 0.64 -23.19
C ASP A 60 -5.71 0.24 -23.33
N THR A 61 -5.15 -0.42 -22.33
CA THR A 61 -3.79 -0.97 -22.39
C THR A 61 -3.82 -2.48 -22.26
N ASP A 62 -2.66 -3.11 -22.41
CA ASP A 62 -2.47 -4.55 -22.20
C ASP A 62 -2.74 -4.96 -20.74
N LEU A 63 -2.81 -4.02 -19.83
CA LEU A 63 -3.08 -4.27 -18.41
C LEU A 63 -4.55 -4.05 -18.03
N ALA A 64 -5.44 -3.85 -19.00
CA ALA A 64 -6.84 -3.51 -18.71
C ALA A 64 -7.59 -4.55 -17.88
N ALA A 65 -7.21 -5.83 -17.99
CA ALA A 65 -7.83 -6.91 -17.23
C ALA A 65 -7.18 -7.16 -15.87
N LEU A 66 -6.18 -6.37 -15.50
CA LEU A 66 -5.45 -6.52 -14.25
C LEU A 66 -6.35 -6.22 -13.05
N GLY A 67 -6.39 -7.15 -12.09
CA GLY A 67 -7.11 -6.94 -10.84
C GLY A 67 -6.20 -6.34 -9.77
N PHE A 68 -6.66 -5.29 -9.12
CA PHE A 68 -5.96 -4.67 -8.01
C PHE A 68 -6.63 -5.01 -6.68
N GLU A 69 -5.85 -5.42 -5.69
CA GLU A 69 -6.29 -5.56 -4.31
C GLU A 69 -5.55 -4.52 -3.47
N ILE A 70 -6.29 -3.61 -2.85
CA ILE A 70 -5.69 -2.57 -2.05
C ILE A 70 -6.07 -2.79 -0.59
N GLU A 71 -5.06 -3.06 0.24
CA GLU A 71 -5.21 -3.23 1.67
C GLU A 71 -4.86 -1.92 2.37
N PHE A 72 -5.77 -1.42 3.20
CA PHE A 72 -5.52 -0.26 4.03
C PHE A 72 -4.90 -0.71 5.34
N ALA A 73 -3.72 -0.14 5.69
CA ALA A 73 -3.01 -0.46 6.92
C ALA A 73 -3.21 0.70 7.91
N PRO A 74 -3.93 0.49 9.01
CA PRO A 74 -4.17 1.57 9.97
C PRO A 74 -2.91 1.96 10.72
N TRP A 75 -2.86 3.19 11.22
CA TRP A 75 -1.78 3.67 12.06
C TRP A 75 -1.84 2.95 13.40
N THR A 76 -0.80 2.17 13.68
CA THR A 76 -0.68 1.41 14.92
C THR A 76 0.62 1.72 15.62
N ARG A 77 0.60 1.58 16.93
CA ARG A 77 1.79 1.71 17.77
C ARG A 77 1.84 0.54 18.75
N ARG A 78 3.04 0.26 19.25
CA ARG A 78 3.25 -0.78 20.27
C ARG A 78 3.69 -0.10 21.55
N CYS A 79 3.08 -0.47 22.67
CA CYS A 79 3.46 0.00 23.98
C CYS A 79 4.72 -0.73 24.45
N ARG A 80 5.75 0.02 24.85
CA ARG A 80 6.97 -0.58 25.42
C ARG A 80 6.77 -1.05 26.85
N ALA A 81 5.77 -0.51 27.55
CA ALA A 81 5.50 -0.87 28.92
C ALA A 81 4.71 -2.17 29.05
N CYS A 82 3.67 -2.37 28.21
CA CYS A 82 2.80 -3.55 28.32
C CYS A 82 2.77 -4.42 27.07
N ALA A 83 3.49 -4.05 26.01
CA ALA A 83 3.59 -4.78 24.73
C ALA A 83 2.30 -4.81 23.90
N ALA A 84 1.25 -4.11 24.30
CA ALA A 84 0.01 -4.04 23.52
C ALA A 84 0.24 -3.29 22.20
N VAL A 85 -0.31 -3.81 21.12
CA VAL A 85 -0.39 -3.11 19.83
C VAL A 85 -1.78 -2.51 19.73
N PHE A 86 -1.87 -1.24 19.40
CA PHE A 86 -3.15 -0.54 19.36
C PHE A 86 -3.21 0.42 18.18
N ARG A 87 -4.44 0.66 17.70
CA ARG A 87 -4.68 1.64 16.66
C ARG A 87 -4.70 3.04 17.28
N VAL A 88 -3.96 3.97 16.66
CA VAL A 88 -3.96 5.36 17.10
C VAL A 88 -5.25 6.02 16.62
N SER A 89 -5.97 6.66 17.54
CA SER A 89 -7.17 7.43 17.23
C SER A 89 -7.03 8.82 17.84
N ASP A 90 -7.66 9.81 17.22
CA ASP A 90 -7.65 11.22 17.66
C ASP A 90 -6.23 11.76 17.85
N ALA A 91 -5.27 11.24 17.08
CA ALA A 91 -3.85 11.62 17.14
C ALA A 91 -3.23 11.47 18.54
N ARG A 92 -3.76 10.58 19.37
CA ARG A 92 -3.25 10.31 20.73
C ARG A 92 -2.39 9.06 20.71
N PRO A 93 -1.07 9.20 20.90
CA PRO A 93 -0.16 8.06 20.83
C PRO A 93 -0.07 7.24 22.13
N GLU A 94 -0.79 7.62 23.19
CA GLU A 94 -0.78 6.90 24.44
C GLU A 94 -1.42 5.52 24.30
N CYS A 95 -0.85 4.55 25.02
CA CYS A 95 -1.37 3.18 25.00
C CYS A 95 -2.81 3.13 25.49
N THR A 96 -3.69 2.50 24.71
CA THR A 96 -5.10 2.36 25.07
C THR A 96 -5.32 1.34 26.19
N ALA A 97 -4.34 0.48 26.45
CA ALA A 97 -4.43 -0.54 27.51
C ALA A 97 -3.91 -0.03 28.84
N CYS A 98 -2.77 0.67 28.89
CA CYS A 98 -2.14 1.08 30.16
C CYS A 98 -1.90 2.59 30.29
N GLY A 99 -2.15 3.37 29.23
CA GLY A 99 -1.97 4.83 29.29
C GLY A 99 -0.54 5.32 29.18
N SER A 100 0.43 4.44 29.00
CA SER A 100 1.83 4.83 28.87
C SER A 100 2.05 5.67 27.62
N GLN A 101 2.91 6.68 27.74
CA GLN A 101 3.35 7.47 26.57
C GLN A 101 4.57 6.87 25.88
N ASP A 102 5.16 5.82 26.47
CA ASP A 102 6.33 5.15 25.91
C ASP A 102 5.91 4.11 24.88
N THR A 103 5.66 4.59 23.67
CA THR A 103 5.20 3.75 22.57
C THR A 103 6.09 3.94 21.35
N GLU A 104 6.06 2.95 20.45
CA GLU A 104 6.84 2.97 19.22
C GLU A 104 5.97 2.66 18.01
N ALA A 105 6.43 3.06 16.83
CA ALA A 105 5.71 2.81 15.59
C ALA A 105 5.57 1.30 15.32
N ALA A 106 4.37 0.86 14.94
CA ALA A 106 4.11 -0.54 14.61
C ALA A 106 3.56 -0.71 13.19
N GLY A 107 2.85 0.28 12.65
CA GLY A 107 2.33 0.23 11.29
C GLY A 107 1.58 1.48 10.91
N GLY A 108 1.21 1.59 9.64
CA GLY A 108 0.50 2.74 9.11
C GLY A 108 1.31 3.59 8.14
N ASP A 109 2.59 3.28 7.97
CA ASP A 109 3.49 3.98 7.06
C ASP A 109 3.73 3.20 5.76
N GLN A 110 3.05 2.08 5.58
CA GLN A 110 3.24 1.24 4.40
C GLN A 110 2.82 1.97 3.13
N MET A 111 3.59 1.78 2.10
CA MET A 111 3.25 2.14 0.73
C MET A 111 4.04 1.19 -0.15
N GLU A 112 3.43 0.04 -0.46
CA GLU A 112 4.17 -1.05 -1.09
C GLU A 112 3.31 -1.88 -2.01
N LEU A 113 3.97 -2.48 -2.99
CA LEU A 113 3.43 -3.54 -3.80
C LEU A 113 3.62 -4.82 -2.99
N SER A 114 2.53 -5.37 -2.45
CA SER A 114 2.61 -6.47 -1.50
C SER A 114 2.70 -7.84 -2.18
N PHE A 115 2.09 -8.00 -3.36
CA PHE A 115 2.21 -9.22 -4.15
C PHE A 115 1.90 -8.97 -5.62
N LEU A 116 2.37 -9.89 -6.46
CA LEU A 116 2.02 -9.99 -7.86
C LEU A 116 1.65 -11.42 -8.19
N GLU A 117 0.63 -11.59 -9.04
CA GLU A 117 0.36 -12.86 -9.68
C GLU A 117 0.68 -12.71 -11.16
N LEU A 118 1.55 -13.58 -11.63
CA LEU A 118 2.01 -13.59 -13.00
C LEU A 118 1.51 -14.86 -13.70
N GLU A 119 1.11 -14.70 -14.96
CA GLU A 119 0.77 -15.82 -15.82
C GLU A 119 1.88 -15.95 -16.86
N GLU A 120 2.58 -17.09 -16.85
CA GLU A 120 3.67 -17.34 -17.77
C GLU A 120 3.15 -17.50 -19.18
N PRO A 121 3.93 -17.03 -20.20
CA PRO A 121 3.53 -17.19 -21.61
C PRO A 121 3.55 -18.63 -22.07
#